data_34d09b6a3614160ae342d50f3535826b
#
_entry.id   34d09b6a3614160ae342d50f3535826b
#
_cell.length_a   1.000
_cell.length_b   1.000
_cell.length_c   1.000
_cell.angle_alpha   90.00
_cell.angle_beta   90.00
_cell.angle_gamma   90.00
#
_symmetry.space_group_name_H-M   'P 1'
#
loop_
_entity.id
_entity.type
_entity.pdbx_description
1 polymer ?
#
loop_
_entity_poly.entity_id
_entity_poly.type
_entity_poly.pdbx_seq_one_letter_code
_entity_poly.pdbx_strand_id
1 'polypeptide(L)'
;MSRAIDAIDVARDYGGATALRGVSVAIEPGELFGLVGPDGAGKTTFLRILAGLLRLSGGRARIDGIDVRTHPSVVKTRIGYMSQRFSLSETLTVAENLLYVCEVWHVPPGERRQRIARLLEFSRLGPFQDRLTRNLSGGMKQKLSLCACLIHQPRILLLDEPTIGVDPVSRRDFWLILYDLMQEGSTILLSTPYMDEAERCGRVGFLLDGQLIACGSPPTLKAELNTAVLDIRCADSRRARRALQRVPGLSDAVSFGEHLHVTIPRSGFDAAAGLERVRSAGIDVRDWRIREPSLEDVFLAYIRRRHAGAADPSRTPS
;
A
#
# COMPACT_ATOMS: atom_id res chain seq x y z
N MET A 1 -11.13 -10.75 -21.08
CA MET A 1 -11.76 -9.67 -20.29
C MET A 1 -10.81 -8.47 -20.30
N SER A 2 -11.31 -7.23 -20.36
CA SER A 2 -10.44 -6.07 -20.29
C SER A 2 -10.00 -5.83 -18.85
N ARG A 3 -8.73 -5.50 -18.64
CA ARG A 3 -8.17 -5.15 -17.32
C ARG A 3 -8.80 -3.86 -16.80
N ALA A 4 -9.01 -3.77 -15.51
CA ALA A 4 -9.50 -2.54 -14.89
C ALA A 4 -8.42 -1.45 -14.95
N ILE A 5 -7.17 -1.81 -14.68
CA ILE A 5 -6.00 -0.94 -14.80
C ILE A 5 -4.92 -1.66 -15.59
N ASP A 6 -4.39 -1.04 -16.63
CA ASP A 6 -3.30 -1.55 -17.45
C ASP A 6 -2.22 -0.48 -17.60
N ALA A 7 -1.12 -0.62 -16.89
CA ALA A 7 0.03 0.27 -16.93
C ALA A 7 1.24 -0.47 -17.50
N ILE A 8 1.89 0.12 -18.49
CA ILE A 8 3.05 -0.46 -19.17
C ILE A 8 4.13 0.61 -19.27
N ASP A 9 5.28 0.32 -18.64
CA ASP A 9 6.49 1.15 -18.63
C ASP A 9 6.23 2.61 -18.25
N VAL A 10 5.30 2.82 -17.31
CA VAL A 10 4.91 4.16 -16.88
C VAL A 10 6.10 4.85 -16.22
N ALA A 11 6.53 5.95 -16.82
CA ALA A 11 7.63 6.78 -16.35
C ALA A 11 7.18 8.21 -16.06
N ARG A 12 7.80 8.83 -15.04
CA ARG A 12 7.60 10.24 -14.73
C ARG A 12 8.88 10.90 -14.30
N ASP A 13 9.23 11.96 -15.02
CA ASP A 13 10.38 12.80 -14.77
C ASP A 13 9.95 14.24 -14.46
N TYR A 14 10.57 14.85 -13.47
CA TYR A 14 10.30 16.23 -13.02
C TYR A 14 11.46 17.19 -13.34
N GLY A 15 12.20 16.92 -14.43
CA GLY A 15 13.27 17.85 -14.87
C GLY A 15 14.52 17.83 -13.99
N GLY A 16 14.86 16.68 -13.42
CA GLY A 16 16.03 16.50 -12.54
C GLY A 16 15.86 15.39 -11.50
N ALA A 17 14.60 15.01 -11.25
CA ALA A 17 14.28 13.91 -10.35
C ALA A 17 13.29 12.96 -11.04
N THR A 18 13.70 11.72 -11.28
CA THR A 18 12.85 10.67 -11.85
C THR A 18 12.04 10.01 -10.75
N ALA A 19 10.73 10.23 -10.75
CA ALA A 19 9.82 9.67 -9.75
C ALA A 19 9.32 8.26 -10.12
N LEU A 20 9.21 7.94 -11.41
CA LEU A 20 8.85 6.60 -11.89
C LEU A 20 9.76 6.20 -13.05
N ARG A 21 10.24 4.96 -13.03
CA ARG A 21 11.26 4.42 -13.93
C ARG A 21 10.77 3.18 -14.70
N GLY A 22 9.59 3.28 -15.35
CA GLY A 22 9.03 2.17 -16.11
C GLY A 22 8.22 1.20 -15.26
N VAL A 23 7.20 1.69 -14.55
CA VAL A 23 6.30 0.85 -13.75
C VAL A 23 5.31 0.15 -14.67
N SER A 24 5.30 -1.20 -14.62
CA SER A 24 4.34 -2.03 -15.36
C SER A 24 3.53 -2.86 -14.38
N VAL A 25 2.19 -2.71 -14.43
CA VAL A 25 1.24 -3.47 -13.60
C VAL A 25 -0.11 -3.59 -14.29
N ALA A 26 -0.71 -4.76 -14.17
CA ALA A 26 -2.07 -5.03 -14.59
C ALA A 26 -2.92 -5.40 -13.38
N ILE A 27 -4.10 -4.79 -13.26
CA ILE A 27 -5.06 -5.05 -12.17
C ILE A 27 -6.37 -5.49 -12.80
N GLU A 28 -6.89 -6.63 -12.34
CA GLU A 28 -8.10 -7.21 -12.87
C GLU A 28 -9.37 -6.59 -12.22
N PRO A 29 -10.53 -6.64 -12.88
CA PRO A 29 -11.79 -6.20 -12.27
C PRO A 29 -12.09 -6.93 -10.96
N GLY A 30 -12.53 -6.20 -9.93
CA GLY A 30 -12.85 -6.74 -8.60
C GLY A 30 -11.62 -7.07 -7.74
N GLU A 31 -10.42 -6.67 -8.14
CA GLU A 31 -9.19 -6.91 -7.39
C GLU A 31 -8.93 -5.82 -6.35
N LEU A 32 -8.48 -6.22 -5.16
CA LEU A 32 -7.84 -5.32 -4.18
C LEU A 32 -6.33 -5.44 -4.31
N PHE A 33 -5.71 -4.44 -4.93
CA PHE A 33 -4.28 -4.37 -5.16
C PHE A 33 -3.62 -3.34 -4.24
N GLY A 34 -2.56 -3.76 -3.53
CA GLY A 34 -1.74 -2.90 -2.69
C GLY A 34 -0.48 -2.43 -3.39
N LEU A 35 -0.30 -1.13 -3.58
CA LEU A 35 0.98 -0.55 -4.01
C LEU A 35 1.78 -0.11 -2.78
N VAL A 36 2.81 -0.87 -2.45
CA VAL A 36 3.51 -0.79 -1.17
C VAL A 36 4.93 -0.26 -1.36
N GLY A 37 5.37 0.59 -0.46
CA GLY A 37 6.73 1.14 -0.51
C GLY A 37 6.92 2.31 0.44
N PRO A 38 8.18 2.71 0.70
CA PRO A 38 8.49 3.81 1.59
C PRO A 38 8.02 5.16 1.04
N ASP A 39 8.13 6.20 1.87
CA ASP A 39 7.90 7.57 1.42
C ASP A 39 8.90 7.93 0.31
N GLY A 40 8.39 8.65 -0.71
CA GLY A 40 9.19 8.99 -1.88
C GLY A 40 9.36 7.89 -2.92
N ALA A 41 8.86 6.66 -2.71
CA ALA A 41 8.95 5.57 -3.68
C ALA A 41 8.25 5.82 -5.02
N GLY A 42 7.34 6.82 -5.10
CA GLY A 42 6.61 7.16 -6.32
C GLY A 42 5.12 6.75 -6.31
N LYS A 43 4.60 6.20 -5.20
CA LYS A 43 3.22 5.72 -5.06
C LYS A 43 2.17 6.76 -5.47
N THR A 44 2.20 7.93 -4.82
CA THR A 44 1.31 9.06 -5.13
C THR A 44 1.43 9.53 -6.58
N THR A 45 2.66 9.57 -7.13
CA THR A 45 2.90 9.93 -8.53
C THR A 45 2.20 8.96 -9.47
N PHE A 46 2.31 7.66 -9.20
CA PHE A 46 1.68 6.63 -10.00
C PHE A 46 0.14 6.72 -9.94
N LEU A 47 -0.44 6.84 -8.74
CA LEU A 47 -1.90 7.01 -8.58
C LEU A 47 -2.41 8.27 -9.30
N ARG A 48 -1.72 9.40 -9.20
CA ARG A 48 -2.10 10.64 -9.88
C ARG A 48 -2.04 10.54 -11.39
N ILE A 49 -1.09 9.77 -11.94
CA ILE A 49 -1.05 9.48 -13.38
C ILE A 49 -2.28 8.67 -13.78
N LEU A 50 -2.59 7.58 -13.07
CA LEU A 50 -3.77 6.76 -13.33
C LEU A 50 -5.07 7.56 -13.22
N ALA A 51 -5.14 8.50 -12.26
CA ALA A 51 -6.27 9.39 -12.08
C ALA A 51 -6.40 10.48 -13.19
N GLY A 52 -5.47 10.55 -14.13
CA GLY A 52 -5.46 11.63 -15.15
C GLY A 52 -5.22 13.02 -14.57
N LEU A 53 -4.60 13.09 -13.39
CA LEU A 53 -4.23 14.35 -12.71
C LEU A 53 -2.80 14.77 -13.02
N LEU A 54 -1.97 13.84 -13.47
CA LEU A 54 -0.58 14.06 -13.79
C LEU A 54 -0.22 13.38 -15.12
N ARG A 55 0.50 14.07 -15.99
CA ARG A 55 0.96 13.48 -17.24
C ARG A 55 2.13 12.54 -17.01
N LEU A 56 2.14 11.38 -17.68
CA LEU A 56 3.30 10.48 -17.75
C LEU A 56 4.34 11.06 -18.72
N SER A 57 5.63 10.81 -18.45
CA SER A 57 6.75 11.19 -19.33
C SER A 57 7.06 10.09 -20.36
N GLY A 58 6.76 8.82 -20.04
CA GLY A 58 6.96 7.67 -20.91
C GLY A 58 5.98 6.54 -20.59
N GLY A 59 5.91 5.56 -21.48
CA GLY A 59 5.01 4.42 -21.32
C GLY A 59 3.55 4.73 -21.65
N ARG A 60 2.64 3.89 -21.18
CA ARG A 60 1.19 4.03 -21.35
C ARG A 60 0.43 3.55 -20.11
N ALA A 61 -0.74 4.15 -19.87
CA ALA A 61 -1.65 3.68 -18.82
C ALA A 61 -3.10 3.77 -19.32
N ARG A 62 -3.92 2.77 -18.99
CA ARG A 62 -5.34 2.68 -19.33
C ARG A 62 -6.16 2.33 -18.09
N ILE A 63 -7.34 2.92 -18.02
CA ILE A 63 -8.38 2.64 -17.04
C ILE A 63 -9.62 2.17 -17.81
N ASP A 64 -10.12 0.96 -17.53
CA ASP A 64 -11.21 0.35 -18.33
C ASP A 64 -10.96 0.40 -19.84
N GLY A 65 -9.70 0.20 -20.27
CA GLY A 65 -9.29 0.32 -21.68
C GLY A 65 -9.12 1.76 -22.19
N ILE A 66 -9.49 2.79 -21.43
CA ILE A 66 -9.39 4.20 -21.78
C ILE A 66 -7.99 4.73 -21.49
N ASP A 67 -7.32 5.29 -22.48
CA ASP A 67 -5.98 5.83 -22.30
C ASP A 67 -6.00 7.13 -21.47
N VAL A 68 -5.22 7.16 -20.38
CA VAL A 68 -5.20 8.28 -19.43
C VAL A 68 -4.57 9.55 -20.00
N ARG A 69 -3.73 9.44 -21.05
CA ARG A 69 -3.07 10.57 -21.69
C ARG A 69 -4.02 11.32 -22.62
N THR A 70 -4.81 10.58 -23.40
CA THR A 70 -5.66 11.14 -24.46
C THR A 70 -7.05 11.50 -23.95
N HIS A 71 -7.57 10.78 -22.94
CA HIS A 71 -8.93 10.95 -22.44
C HIS A 71 -9.00 11.11 -20.91
N PRO A 72 -8.21 12.03 -20.30
CA PRO A 72 -8.15 12.15 -18.84
C PRO A 72 -9.50 12.55 -18.21
N SER A 73 -10.33 13.31 -18.93
CA SER A 73 -11.66 13.70 -18.44
C SER A 73 -12.62 12.50 -18.34
N VAL A 74 -12.56 11.58 -19.31
CA VAL A 74 -13.36 10.35 -19.30
C VAL A 74 -12.87 9.40 -18.20
N VAL A 75 -11.56 9.28 -18.01
CA VAL A 75 -10.97 8.48 -16.92
C VAL A 75 -11.51 8.95 -15.56
N LYS A 76 -11.54 10.27 -15.31
CA LYS A 76 -12.05 10.83 -14.06
C LYS A 76 -13.49 10.43 -13.75
N THR A 77 -14.33 10.22 -14.74
CA THR A 77 -15.72 9.76 -14.51
C THR A 77 -15.82 8.27 -14.17
N ARG A 78 -14.76 7.49 -14.41
CA ARG A 78 -14.71 6.03 -14.15
C ARG A 78 -14.11 5.68 -12.81
N ILE A 79 -13.39 6.61 -12.18
CA ILE A 79 -12.64 6.37 -10.95
C ILE A 79 -13.11 7.23 -9.80
N GLY A 80 -13.00 6.72 -8.58
CA GLY A 80 -12.96 7.50 -7.35
C GLY A 80 -11.50 7.67 -6.91
N TYR A 81 -11.00 8.89 -6.84
CA TYR A 81 -9.65 9.17 -6.37
C TYR A 81 -9.68 9.83 -4.99
N MET A 82 -9.12 9.16 -4.01
CA MET A 82 -8.92 9.67 -2.66
C MET A 82 -7.47 10.08 -2.48
N SER A 83 -7.23 11.37 -2.32
CA SER A 83 -5.88 11.92 -2.10
C SER A 83 -5.43 11.71 -0.65
N GLN A 84 -4.11 11.61 -0.44
CA GLN A 84 -3.49 11.51 0.87
C GLN A 84 -3.90 12.66 1.81
N ARG A 85 -4.01 13.89 1.27
CA ARG A 85 -4.46 15.05 2.04
C ARG A 85 -5.97 15.17 1.98
N PHE A 86 -6.59 15.46 3.13
CA PHE A 86 -8.00 15.77 3.20
C PHE A 86 -8.32 16.99 2.31
N SER A 87 -9.29 16.84 1.39
CA SER A 87 -9.58 17.81 0.34
C SER A 87 -10.98 18.42 0.41
N LEU A 88 -11.81 18.02 1.38
CA LEU A 88 -13.14 18.54 1.57
C LEU A 88 -13.12 19.80 2.48
N SER A 89 -14.19 20.60 2.42
CA SER A 89 -14.28 21.84 3.19
C SER A 89 -14.43 21.57 4.68
N GLU A 90 -13.54 22.12 5.48
CA GLU A 90 -13.60 22.02 6.94
C GLU A 90 -14.69 22.90 7.57
N THR A 91 -15.22 23.88 6.84
CA THR A 91 -16.25 24.81 7.27
C THR A 91 -17.69 24.34 6.97
N LEU A 92 -17.81 23.29 6.17
CA LEU A 92 -19.08 22.64 5.88
C LEU A 92 -19.31 21.45 6.81
N THR A 93 -20.58 21.10 7.03
CA THR A 93 -20.95 19.85 7.69
C THR A 93 -20.65 18.63 6.81
N VAL A 94 -20.77 17.44 7.39
CA VAL A 94 -20.64 16.18 6.64
C VAL A 94 -21.64 16.12 5.48
N ALA A 95 -22.92 16.41 5.76
CA ALA A 95 -23.98 16.37 4.76
C ALA A 95 -23.80 17.44 3.67
N GLU A 96 -23.41 18.66 4.03
CA GLU A 96 -23.15 19.75 3.07
C GLU A 96 -21.98 19.43 2.16
N ASN A 97 -20.89 18.84 2.67
CA ASN A 97 -19.78 18.37 1.83
C ASN A 97 -20.25 17.33 0.80
N LEU A 98 -21.04 16.34 1.22
CA LEU A 98 -21.54 15.32 0.30
C LEU A 98 -22.52 15.93 -0.72
N LEU A 99 -23.35 16.88 -0.31
CA LEU A 99 -24.24 17.60 -1.23
C LEU A 99 -23.44 18.39 -2.26
N TYR A 100 -22.40 19.12 -1.82
CA TYR A 100 -21.49 19.84 -2.72
C TYR A 100 -20.85 18.90 -3.75
N VAL A 101 -20.37 17.73 -3.30
CA VAL A 101 -19.78 16.73 -4.21
C VAL A 101 -20.83 16.18 -5.18
N CYS A 102 -22.09 15.98 -4.76
CA CYS A 102 -23.18 15.62 -5.67
C CYS A 102 -23.38 16.67 -6.78
N GLU A 103 -23.23 17.96 -6.46
CA GLU A 103 -23.35 19.05 -7.44
C GLU A 103 -22.17 19.03 -8.43
N VAL A 104 -20.96 18.89 -7.91
CA VAL A 104 -19.75 18.79 -8.76
C VAL A 104 -19.84 17.64 -9.76
N TRP A 105 -20.40 16.49 -9.35
CA TRP A 105 -20.59 15.31 -10.19
C TRP A 105 -21.92 15.31 -10.96
N HIS A 106 -22.69 16.41 -10.92
CA HIS A 106 -23.98 16.54 -11.59
C HIS A 106 -24.95 15.40 -11.27
N VAL A 107 -24.93 14.91 -10.02
CA VAL A 107 -25.91 13.91 -9.58
C VAL A 107 -27.32 14.50 -9.66
N PRO A 108 -28.29 13.80 -10.30
CA PRO A 108 -29.65 14.29 -10.42
C PRO A 108 -30.24 14.69 -9.06
N PRO A 109 -30.90 15.83 -8.91
CA PRO A 109 -31.44 16.31 -7.63
C PRO A 109 -32.30 15.28 -6.87
N GLY A 110 -33.11 14.51 -7.62
CA GLY A 110 -33.97 13.46 -7.04
C GLY A 110 -33.22 12.28 -6.44
N GLU A 111 -31.95 12.04 -6.82
CA GLU A 111 -31.13 10.91 -6.35
C GLU A 111 -30.20 11.32 -5.19
N ARG A 112 -29.88 12.60 -5.04
CA ARG A 112 -28.86 13.10 -4.10
C ARG A 112 -29.12 12.63 -2.67
N ARG A 113 -30.36 12.83 -2.17
CA ARG A 113 -30.74 12.47 -0.81
C ARG A 113 -30.55 10.97 -0.53
N GLN A 114 -30.98 10.13 -1.47
CA GLN A 114 -30.85 8.68 -1.33
C GLN A 114 -29.39 8.23 -1.36
N ARG A 115 -28.58 8.77 -2.27
CA ARG A 115 -27.14 8.44 -2.36
C ARG A 115 -26.40 8.87 -1.10
N ILE A 116 -26.63 10.09 -0.60
CA ILE A 116 -26.03 10.60 0.64
C ILE A 116 -26.43 9.73 1.83
N ALA A 117 -27.72 9.42 1.99
CA ALA A 117 -28.19 8.56 3.08
C ALA A 117 -27.54 7.19 3.09
N ARG A 118 -27.45 6.52 1.91
CA ARG A 118 -26.75 5.21 1.77
C ARG A 118 -25.28 5.32 2.17
N LEU A 119 -24.55 6.35 1.74
CA LEU A 119 -23.15 6.54 2.06
C LEU A 119 -22.91 6.85 3.54
N LEU A 120 -23.79 7.65 4.17
CA LEU A 120 -23.75 7.95 5.59
C LEU A 120 -23.99 6.70 6.45
N GLU A 121 -24.93 5.85 6.06
CA GLU A 121 -25.19 4.57 6.72
C GLU A 121 -23.99 3.64 6.58
N PHE A 122 -23.52 3.44 5.35
CA PHE A 122 -22.37 2.60 5.01
C PHE A 122 -21.08 2.99 5.76
N SER A 123 -20.81 4.29 5.86
CA SER A 123 -19.63 4.80 6.58
C SER A 123 -19.84 4.94 8.09
N ARG A 124 -21.07 4.74 8.59
CA ARG A 124 -21.49 5.02 9.97
C ARG A 124 -21.30 6.49 10.36
N LEU A 125 -21.39 7.39 9.40
CA LEU A 125 -21.34 8.84 9.64
C LEU A 125 -22.71 9.48 9.86
N GLY A 126 -23.81 8.74 9.73
CA GLY A 126 -25.18 9.23 9.91
C GLY A 126 -25.40 10.07 11.18
N PRO A 127 -24.99 9.61 12.39
CA PRO A 127 -25.13 10.40 13.62
C PRO A 127 -24.34 11.72 13.65
N PHE A 128 -23.43 11.92 12.69
CA PHE A 128 -22.54 13.08 12.60
C PHE A 128 -22.79 13.95 11.38
N GLN A 129 -23.88 13.71 10.65
CA GLN A 129 -24.17 14.39 9.38
C GLN A 129 -24.20 15.93 9.47
N ASP A 130 -24.66 16.46 10.62
CA ASP A 130 -24.78 17.90 10.88
C ASP A 130 -23.54 18.48 11.59
N ARG A 131 -22.51 17.65 11.82
CA ARG A 131 -21.25 18.09 12.44
C ARG A 131 -20.36 18.77 11.43
N LEU A 132 -19.78 19.92 11.78
CA LEU A 132 -18.74 20.58 10.97
C LEU A 132 -17.54 19.64 10.79
N THR A 133 -17.03 19.57 9.58
CA THR A 133 -15.95 18.64 9.19
C THR A 133 -14.65 18.90 9.95
N ARG A 134 -14.35 20.15 10.32
CA ARG A 134 -13.21 20.47 11.20
C ARG A 134 -13.25 19.77 12.56
N ASN A 135 -14.45 19.44 13.05
CA ASN A 135 -14.68 18.80 14.36
C ASN A 135 -14.73 17.26 14.28
N LEU A 136 -14.41 16.67 13.13
CA LEU A 136 -14.32 15.23 12.95
C LEU A 136 -12.94 14.71 13.38
N SER A 137 -12.90 13.46 13.86
CA SER A 137 -11.63 12.74 14.05
C SER A 137 -10.95 12.45 12.69
N GLY A 138 -9.66 12.12 12.71
CA GLY A 138 -8.93 11.74 11.49
C GLY A 138 -9.61 10.60 10.74
N GLY A 139 -9.99 9.53 11.45
CA GLY A 139 -10.70 8.40 10.85
C GLY A 139 -12.07 8.76 10.26
N MET A 140 -12.82 9.66 10.90
CA MET A 140 -14.08 10.16 10.36
C MET A 140 -13.86 11.02 9.10
N LYS A 141 -12.81 11.84 9.06
CA LYS A 141 -12.41 12.60 7.85
C LYS A 141 -12.07 11.66 6.70
N GLN A 142 -11.36 10.56 6.95
CA GLN A 142 -11.04 9.57 5.93
C GLN A 142 -12.28 8.84 5.41
N LYS A 143 -13.21 8.44 6.30
CA LYS A 143 -14.50 7.86 5.90
C LYS A 143 -15.31 8.84 5.04
N LEU A 144 -15.34 10.13 5.40
CA LEU A 144 -16.03 11.16 4.61
C LEU A 144 -15.36 11.34 3.23
N SER A 145 -14.02 11.35 3.16
CA SER A 145 -13.30 11.40 1.89
C SER A 145 -13.63 10.22 0.99
N LEU A 146 -13.74 9.02 1.56
CA LEU A 146 -14.16 7.83 0.81
C LEU A 146 -15.60 7.96 0.31
N CYS A 147 -16.55 8.44 1.14
CA CYS A 147 -17.92 8.70 0.71
C CYS A 147 -17.98 9.69 -0.47
N ALA A 148 -17.18 10.75 -0.41
CA ALA A 148 -17.08 11.72 -1.51
C ALA A 148 -16.60 11.08 -2.81
N CYS A 149 -15.63 10.15 -2.72
CA CYS A 149 -15.15 9.40 -3.88
C CYS A 149 -16.21 8.45 -4.46
N LEU A 150 -17.16 7.99 -3.65
CA LEU A 150 -18.19 7.02 -4.03
C LEU A 150 -19.47 7.67 -4.57
N ILE A 151 -19.65 9.00 -4.47
CA ILE A 151 -20.91 9.70 -4.78
C ILE A 151 -21.38 9.49 -6.22
N HIS A 152 -20.47 9.38 -7.17
CA HIS A 152 -20.74 9.16 -8.59
C HIS A 152 -20.67 7.69 -9.00
N GLN A 153 -20.57 6.77 -8.03
CA GLN A 153 -20.61 5.31 -8.19
C GLN A 153 -19.52 4.77 -9.14
N PRO A 154 -18.24 5.09 -8.91
CA PRO A 154 -17.16 4.58 -9.72
C PRO A 154 -16.97 3.07 -9.49
N ARG A 155 -16.50 2.36 -10.52
CA ARG A 155 -16.12 0.93 -10.40
C ARG A 155 -14.68 0.73 -9.93
N ILE A 156 -13.85 1.74 -10.06
CA ILE A 156 -12.42 1.69 -9.73
C ILE A 156 -12.12 2.77 -8.70
N LEU A 157 -11.47 2.37 -7.61
CA LEU A 157 -11.03 3.27 -6.55
C LEU A 157 -9.52 3.33 -6.52
N LEU A 158 -8.97 4.54 -6.54
CA LEU A 158 -7.57 4.84 -6.36
C LEU A 158 -7.40 5.55 -5.01
N LEU A 159 -6.85 4.86 -4.01
CA LEU A 159 -6.77 5.33 -2.63
C LEU A 159 -5.32 5.60 -2.25
N ASP A 160 -4.97 6.88 -2.08
CA ASP A 160 -3.60 7.29 -1.80
C ASP A 160 -3.37 7.43 -0.29
N GLU A 161 -2.78 6.40 0.32
CA GLU A 161 -2.48 6.31 1.76
C GLU A 161 -3.68 6.64 2.67
N PRO A 162 -4.83 5.99 2.48
CA PRO A 162 -6.11 6.43 3.05
C PRO A 162 -6.19 6.30 4.58
N THR A 163 -5.28 5.57 5.21
CA THR A 163 -5.31 5.29 6.65
C THR A 163 -4.14 5.91 7.41
N ILE A 164 -3.32 6.73 6.73
CA ILE A 164 -2.18 7.38 7.40
C ILE A 164 -2.68 8.35 8.47
N GLY A 165 -2.09 8.28 9.68
CA GLY A 165 -2.49 9.13 10.80
C GLY A 165 -3.86 8.77 11.41
N VAL A 166 -4.45 7.62 11.05
CA VAL A 166 -5.70 7.12 11.60
C VAL A 166 -5.41 6.15 12.75
N ASP A 167 -6.16 6.26 13.83
CA ASP A 167 -6.06 5.34 14.98
C ASP A 167 -6.41 3.89 14.59
N PRO A 168 -5.94 2.87 15.35
CA PRO A 168 -6.13 1.46 14.99
C PRO A 168 -7.60 1.02 14.86
N VAL A 169 -8.50 1.57 15.67
CA VAL A 169 -9.94 1.22 15.65
C VAL A 169 -10.57 1.77 14.37
N SER A 170 -10.37 3.05 14.10
CA SER A 170 -10.87 3.71 12.88
C SER A 170 -10.27 3.09 11.61
N ARG A 171 -8.98 2.66 11.64
CA ARG A 171 -8.33 1.94 10.54
C ARG A 171 -9.02 0.60 10.27
N ARG A 172 -9.31 -0.18 11.33
CA ARG A 172 -10.05 -1.43 11.20
C ARG A 172 -11.43 -1.22 10.55
N ASP A 173 -12.17 -0.22 11.01
CA ASP A 173 -13.48 0.13 10.45
C ASP A 173 -13.37 0.52 8.96
N PHE A 174 -12.34 1.28 8.58
CA PHE A 174 -12.09 1.66 7.19
C PHE A 174 -11.86 0.43 6.31
N TRP A 175 -11.08 -0.55 6.80
CA TRP A 175 -10.85 -1.80 6.08
C TRP A 175 -12.12 -2.64 5.89
N LEU A 176 -13.03 -2.66 6.87
CA LEU A 176 -14.33 -3.33 6.70
C LEU A 176 -15.12 -2.71 5.54
N ILE A 177 -15.12 -1.38 5.46
CA ILE A 177 -15.75 -0.67 4.33
C ILE A 177 -15.12 -1.06 2.99
N LEU A 178 -13.80 -1.20 2.91
CA LEU A 178 -13.14 -1.64 1.66
C LEU A 178 -13.52 -3.07 1.28
N TYR A 179 -13.67 -3.98 2.24
CA TYR A 179 -14.11 -5.34 1.96
C TYR A 179 -15.56 -5.39 1.46
N ASP A 180 -16.46 -4.58 2.02
CA ASP A 180 -17.85 -4.49 1.55
C ASP A 180 -17.88 -3.97 0.10
N LEU A 181 -17.10 -2.94 -0.25
CA LEU A 181 -16.96 -2.44 -1.62
C LEU A 181 -16.43 -3.47 -2.60
N MET A 182 -15.48 -4.31 -2.17
CA MET A 182 -15.00 -5.42 -2.98
C MET A 182 -16.08 -6.47 -3.24
N GLN A 183 -16.86 -6.81 -2.24
CA GLN A 183 -18.00 -7.74 -2.41
C GLN A 183 -19.06 -7.19 -3.38
N GLU A 184 -19.20 -5.86 -3.44
CA GLU A 184 -20.05 -5.18 -4.44
C GLU A 184 -19.39 -5.13 -5.84
N GLY A 185 -18.18 -5.68 -6.01
CA GLY A 185 -17.47 -5.78 -7.30
C GLY A 185 -16.57 -4.59 -7.63
N SER A 186 -16.28 -3.70 -6.67
CA SER A 186 -15.33 -2.60 -6.87
C SER A 186 -13.90 -3.11 -7.04
N THR A 187 -13.15 -2.49 -7.95
CA THR A 187 -11.71 -2.67 -8.08
C THR A 187 -11.00 -1.60 -7.27
N ILE A 188 -10.04 -1.97 -6.43
CA ILE A 188 -9.37 -1.04 -5.51
C ILE A 188 -7.86 -1.11 -5.70
N LEU A 189 -7.24 0.02 -6.05
CA LEU A 189 -5.80 0.22 -5.96
C LEU A 189 -5.51 1.12 -4.76
N LEU A 190 -4.90 0.56 -3.74
CA LEU A 190 -4.54 1.23 -2.49
C LEU A 190 -3.02 1.44 -2.44
N SER A 191 -2.56 2.66 -2.18
CA SER A 191 -1.16 2.88 -1.79
C SER A 191 -1.01 2.87 -0.27
N THR A 192 0.06 2.28 0.24
CA THR A 192 0.36 2.27 1.68
C THR A 192 1.85 2.06 1.96
N PRO A 193 2.42 2.70 3.00
CA PRO A 193 3.74 2.34 3.52
C PRO A 193 3.67 1.17 4.52
N TYR A 194 2.46 0.74 4.94
CA TYR A 194 2.27 -0.24 6.00
C TYR A 194 2.16 -1.66 5.45
N MET A 195 3.04 -2.55 5.92
CA MET A 195 3.08 -3.95 5.48
C MET A 195 1.91 -4.79 6.01
N ASP A 196 1.37 -4.45 7.18
CA ASP A 196 0.17 -5.08 7.75
C ASP A 196 -1.09 -4.79 6.93
N GLU A 197 -1.15 -3.67 6.23
CA GLU A 197 -2.19 -3.36 5.26
C GLU A 197 -1.99 -4.13 3.94
N ALA A 198 -0.75 -4.25 3.50
CA ALA A 198 -0.40 -5.03 2.32
C ALA A 198 -0.80 -6.51 2.47
N GLU A 199 -0.67 -7.09 3.68
CA GLU A 199 -1.11 -8.46 4.00
C GLU A 199 -2.62 -8.69 3.76
N ARG A 200 -3.41 -7.63 3.73
CA ARG A 200 -4.88 -7.69 3.52
C ARG A 200 -5.28 -7.61 2.06
N CYS A 201 -4.34 -7.27 1.17
CA CYS A 201 -4.59 -7.16 -0.26
C CYS A 201 -4.51 -8.52 -0.95
N GLY A 202 -5.29 -8.73 -2.01
CA GLY A 202 -5.23 -9.94 -2.82
C GLY A 202 -3.90 -10.09 -3.56
N ARG A 203 -3.39 -8.99 -4.09
CA ARG A 203 -2.05 -8.86 -4.67
C ARG A 203 -1.40 -7.56 -4.22
N VAL A 204 -0.07 -7.57 -4.20
CA VAL A 204 0.73 -6.38 -3.86
C VAL A 204 1.84 -6.18 -4.88
N GLY A 205 2.20 -4.92 -5.08
CA GLY A 205 3.37 -4.50 -5.82
C GLY A 205 4.30 -3.72 -4.92
N PHE A 206 5.56 -4.15 -4.80
CA PHE A 206 6.56 -3.41 -4.05
C PHE A 206 7.19 -2.36 -4.93
N LEU A 207 6.97 -1.09 -4.60
CA LEU A 207 7.55 0.06 -5.29
C LEU A 207 8.73 0.61 -4.48
N LEU A 208 9.89 0.70 -5.14
CA LEU A 208 11.10 1.28 -4.55
C LEU A 208 11.84 2.11 -5.61
N ASP A 209 12.21 3.35 -5.27
CA ASP A 209 12.93 4.28 -6.15
C ASP A 209 12.30 4.41 -7.55
N GLY A 210 10.97 4.44 -7.60
CA GLY A 210 10.21 4.55 -8.85
C GLY A 210 10.13 3.28 -9.68
N GLN A 211 10.52 2.12 -9.16
CA GLN A 211 10.47 0.83 -9.85
C GLN A 211 9.65 -0.20 -9.08
N LEU A 212 8.88 -0.99 -9.79
CA LEU A 212 8.20 -2.15 -9.22
C LEU A 212 9.21 -3.30 -9.11
N ILE A 213 9.63 -3.62 -7.87
CA ILE A 213 10.69 -4.62 -7.60
C ILE A 213 10.15 -6.03 -7.40
N ALA A 214 8.88 -6.17 -7.04
CA ALA A 214 8.18 -7.45 -6.95
C ALA A 214 6.68 -7.22 -7.07
N CYS A 215 5.95 -8.22 -7.57
CA CYS A 215 4.49 -8.18 -7.68
C CYS A 215 3.92 -9.59 -7.58
N GLY A 216 2.99 -9.81 -6.63
CA GLY A 216 2.39 -11.12 -6.41
C GLY A 216 1.39 -11.11 -5.26
N SER A 217 0.74 -12.24 -4.98
CA SER A 217 -0.04 -12.39 -3.75
C SER A 217 0.89 -12.45 -2.54
N PRO A 218 0.47 -11.97 -1.35
CA PRO A 218 1.26 -12.08 -0.14
C PRO A 218 1.81 -13.50 0.12
N PRO A 219 1.02 -14.58 0.01
CA PRO A 219 1.53 -15.94 0.16
C PRO A 219 2.60 -16.32 -0.87
N THR A 220 2.41 -15.93 -2.15
CA THR A 220 3.37 -16.22 -3.21
C THR A 220 4.70 -15.54 -2.95
N LEU A 221 4.68 -14.24 -2.63
CA LEU A 221 5.90 -13.47 -2.34
C LEU A 221 6.67 -14.01 -1.14
N LYS A 222 5.96 -14.49 -0.10
CA LYS A 222 6.57 -15.15 1.06
C LYS A 222 7.23 -16.49 0.68
N ALA A 223 6.55 -17.27 -0.16
CA ALA A 223 7.05 -18.57 -0.61
C ALA A 223 8.29 -18.45 -1.49
N GLU A 224 8.40 -17.42 -2.35
CA GLU A 224 9.55 -17.17 -3.23
C GLU A 224 10.87 -16.95 -2.47
N LEU A 225 10.83 -16.52 -1.22
CA LEU A 225 12.04 -16.37 -0.42
C LEU A 225 12.65 -17.71 -0.03
N ASN A 226 11.86 -18.78 0.06
CA ASN A 226 12.28 -20.10 0.56
C ASN A 226 13.05 -20.01 1.89
N THR A 227 12.65 -19.05 2.75
CA THR A 227 13.27 -18.78 4.05
C THR A 227 12.23 -18.82 5.16
N ALA A 228 12.71 -18.95 6.38
CA ALA A 228 11.96 -18.72 7.62
C ALA A 228 12.65 -17.61 8.42
N VAL A 229 12.01 -17.13 9.44
CA VAL A 229 12.56 -16.13 10.34
C VAL A 229 12.74 -16.73 11.72
N LEU A 230 13.97 -16.75 12.19
CA LEU A 230 14.28 -16.99 13.58
C LEU A 230 14.11 -15.67 14.35
N ASP A 231 13.00 -15.54 15.08
CA ASP A 231 12.65 -14.39 15.90
C ASP A 231 13.20 -14.62 17.30
N ILE A 232 14.15 -13.78 17.71
CA ILE A 232 14.86 -13.89 19.00
C ILE A 232 14.54 -12.65 19.82
N ARG A 233 14.01 -12.86 21.03
CA ARG A 233 13.84 -11.77 21.99
C ARG A 233 15.08 -11.64 22.86
N CYS A 234 15.70 -10.43 22.84
CA CYS A 234 16.91 -10.13 23.59
C CYS A 234 16.89 -8.69 24.12
N ALA A 235 17.66 -8.41 25.18
CA ALA A 235 17.67 -7.10 25.84
C ALA A 235 18.20 -5.98 24.94
N ASP A 236 19.21 -6.26 24.10
CA ASP A 236 19.83 -5.30 23.17
C ASP A 236 19.94 -5.91 21.77
N SER A 237 18.85 -5.78 21.02
CA SER A 237 18.76 -6.31 19.65
C SER A 237 19.76 -5.64 18.68
N ARG A 238 20.15 -4.39 18.93
CA ARG A 238 21.14 -3.69 18.08
C ARG A 238 22.55 -4.23 18.26
N ARG A 239 22.94 -4.48 19.52
CA ARG A 239 24.22 -5.14 19.85
C ARG A 239 24.24 -6.56 19.31
N ALA A 240 23.13 -7.29 19.52
CA ALA A 240 22.94 -8.64 19.00
C ALA A 240 23.09 -8.70 17.47
N ARG A 241 22.47 -7.76 16.73
CA ARG A 241 22.63 -7.67 15.29
C ARG A 241 24.09 -7.50 14.84
N ARG A 242 24.84 -6.60 15.51
CA ARG A 242 26.26 -6.38 15.18
C ARG A 242 27.10 -7.65 15.46
N ALA A 243 26.82 -8.37 16.53
CA ALA A 243 27.51 -9.61 16.85
C ALA A 243 27.25 -10.69 15.79
N LEU A 244 26.00 -10.85 15.33
CA LEU A 244 25.60 -11.83 14.33
C LEU A 244 26.10 -11.54 12.91
N GLN A 245 26.42 -10.29 12.58
CA GLN A 245 27.02 -9.95 11.28
C GLN A 245 28.29 -10.74 10.93
N ARG A 246 28.99 -11.23 11.97
CA ARG A 246 30.22 -12.02 11.83
C ARG A 246 29.99 -13.53 11.93
N VAL A 247 28.75 -13.97 12.14
CA VAL A 247 28.42 -15.38 12.30
C VAL A 247 27.94 -15.95 10.96
N PRO A 248 28.64 -16.93 10.37
CA PRO A 248 28.23 -17.52 9.10
C PRO A 248 26.80 -18.11 9.19
N GLY A 249 25.97 -17.79 8.22
CA GLY A 249 24.55 -18.23 8.15
C GLY A 249 23.58 -17.50 9.06
N LEU A 250 24.02 -16.52 9.88
CA LEU A 250 23.19 -15.68 10.76
C LEU A 250 23.41 -14.18 10.53
N SER A 251 24.19 -13.82 9.52
CA SER A 251 24.54 -12.42 9.22
C SER A 251 23.36 -11.58 8.74
N ASP A 252 22.29 -12.22 8.25
CA ASP A 252 21.08 -11.54 7.78
C ASP A 252 20.10 -11.32 8.93
N ALA A 253 20.46 -10.41 9.84
CA ALA A 253 19.70 -10.08 11.03
C ALA A 253 19.20 -8.61 11.00
N VAL A 254 17.95 -8.39 11.39
CA VAL A 254 17.31 -7.08 11.53
C VAL A 254 16.77 -6.93 12.95
N SER A 255 16.98 -5.75 13.56
CA SER A 255 16.46 -5.48 14.93
C SER A 255 15.13 -4.72 14.87
N PHE A 256 14.14 -5.20 15.61
CA PHE A 256 12.81 -4.65 15.80
C PHE A 256 12.52 -4.50 17.29
N GLY A 257 12.80 -3.36 17.89
CA GLY A 257 12.67 -3.17 19.34
C GLY A 257 13.51 -4.17 20.10
N GLU A 258 12.89 -5.00 20.98
CA GLU A 258 13.54 -6.10 21.72
C GLU A 258 13.68 -7.39 20.88
N HIS A 259 13.18 -7.42 19.65
CA HIS A 259 13.23 -8.58 18.77
C HIS A 259 14.36 -8.45 17.74
N LEU A 260 15.00 -9.59 17.47
CA LEU A 260 15.99 -9.75 16.41
C LEU A 260 15.47 -10.81 15.45
N HIS A 261 15.15 -10.39 14.23
CA HIS A 261 14.73 -11.28 13.17
C HIS A 261 15.95 -11.70 12.35
N VAL A 262 16.23 -12.99 12.33
CA VAL A 262 17.32 -13.58 11.55
C VAL A 262 16.72 -14.42 10.43
N THR A 263 17.05 -14.07 9.18
CA THR A 263 16.63 -14.86 8.03
C THR A 263 17.41 -16.17 8.00
N ILE A 264 16.71 -17.30 7.95
CA ILE A 264 17.28 -18.65 7.92
C ILE A 264 16.69 -19.44 6.74
N PRO A 265 17.41 -20.45 6.20
CA PRO A 265 16.83 -21.37 5.24
C PRO A 265 15.58 -22.05 5.80
N ARG A 266 14.55 -22.25 4.97
CA ARG A 266 13.31 -22.91 5.38
C ARG A 266 13.48 -24.38 5.75
N SER A 267 14.47 -25.04 5.11
CA SER A 267 14.82 -26.44 5.38
C SER A 267 16.31 -26.57 5.70
N GLY A 268 16.64 -27.55 6.52
CA GLY A 268 18.03 -27.86 6.87
C GLY A 268 18.67 -26.93 7.90
N PHE A 269 17.93 -25.99 8.49
CA PHE A 269 18.44 -25.15 9.57
C PHE A 269 18.29 -25.86 10.91
N ASP A 270 19.42 -26.11 11.56
CA ASP A 270 19.44 -26.59 12.95
C ASP A 270 19.27 -25.42 13.92
N ALA A 271 18.06 -25.28 14.45
CA ALA A 271 17.73 -24.20 15.38
C ALA A 271 18.55 -24.24 16.66
N ALA A 272 18.87 -25.43 17.18
CA ALA A 272 19.65 -25.60 18.41
C ALA A 272 21.09 -25.11 18.19
N ALA A 273 21.74 -25.55 17.10
CA ALA A 273 23.05 -25.09 16.72
C ALA A 273 23.09 -23.59 16.38
N GLY A 274 22.03 -23.07 15.74
CA GLY A 274 21.87 -21.65 15.47
C GLY A 274 21.82 -20.81 16.74
N LEU A 275 21.00 -21.21 17.72
CA LEU A 275 20.86 -20.53 19.00
C LEU A 275 22.15 -20.59 19.84
N GLU A 276 22.85 -21.71 19.81
CA GLU A 276 24.14 -21.82 20.49
C GLU A 276 25.16 -20.83 19.93
N ARG A 277 25.20 -20.65 18.60
CA ARG A 277 26.03 -19.60 17.99
C ARG A 277 25.61 -18.19 18.40
N VAL A 278 24.29 -17.94 18.53
CA VAL A 278 23.76 -16.67 19.02
C VAL A 278 24.22 -16.40 20.45
N ARG A 279 24.11 -17.41 21.34
CA ARG A 279 24.57 -17.32 22.73
C ARG A 279 26.09 -17.16 22.82
N SER A 280 26.85 -17.91 22.04
CA SER A 280 28.33 -17.80 21.97
C SER A 280 28.81 -16.44 21.48
N ALA A 281 27.98 -15.70 20.71
CA ALA A 281 28.22 -14.31 20.36
C ALA A 281 27.94 -13.30 21.52
N GLY A 282 27.64 -13.79 22.73
CA GLY A 282 27.38 -12.97 23.92
C GLY A 282 25.97 -12.33 23.94
N ILE A 283 25.00 -12.93 23.25
CA ILE A 283 23.63 -12.45 23.21
C ILE A 283 22.79 -13.17 24.25
N ASP A 284 22.16 -12.42 25.16
CA ASP A 284 21.22 -12.93 26.14
C ASP A 284 19.87 -13.20 25.47
N VAL A 285 19.63 -14.49 25.13
CA VAL A 285 18.40 -14.96 24.48
C VAL A 285 17.35 -15.24 25.55
N ARG A 286 16.33 -14.38 25.64
CA ARG A 286 15.22 -14.52 26.60
C ARG A 286 14.15 -15.48 26.08
N ASP A 287 13.84 -15.40 24.80
CA ASP A 287 12.86 -16.23 24.10
C ASP A 287 13.19 -16.30 22.60
N TRP A 288 12.68 -17.33 21.93
CA TRP A 288 12.86 -17.47 20.49
C TRP A 288 11.78 -18.35 19.88
N ARG A 289 11.52 -18.11 18.58
CA ARG A 289 10.63 -18.96 17.78
C ARG A 289 11.01 -18.89 16.32
N ILE A 290 10.67 -19.94 15.56
CA ILE A 290 10.72 -19.90 14.11
C ILE A 290 9.32 -19.55 13.61
N ARG A 291 9.22 -18.60 12.70
CA ARG A 291 7.96 -18.18 12.07
C ARG A 291 8.11 -18.03 10.57
N GLU A 292 6.99 -18.05 9.88
CA GLU A 292 6.93 -17.64 8.47
C GLU A 292 7.33 -16.16 8.34
N PRO A 293 7.98 -15.78 7.21
CA PRO A 293 8.32 -14.40 6.95
C PRO A 293 7.05 -13.54 6.81
N SER A 294 7.08 -12.33 7.33
CA SER A 294 6.09 -11.28 7.04
C SER A 294 6.40 -10.63 5.69
N LEU A 295 5.46 -9.86 5.14
CA LEU A 295 5.75 -9.05 3.94
C LEU A 295 6.86 -8.02 4.18
N GLU A 296 7.06 -7.57 5.42
CA GLU A 296 8.18 -6.69 5.77
C GLU A 296 9.53 -7.41 5.62
N ASP A 297 9.62 -8.67 6.09
CA ASP A 297 10.81 -9.50 5.92
C ASP A 297 11.09 -9.73 4.41
N VAL A 298 10.02 -9.99 3.63
CA VAL A 298 10.08 -10.15 2.18
C VAL A 298 10.61 -8.88 1.52
N PHE A 299 10.03 -7.73 1.82
CA PHE A 299 10.43 -6.44 1.24
C PHE A 299 11.90 -6.12 1.54
N LEU A 300 12.33 -6.31 2.78
CA LEU A 300 13.73 -6.12 3.17
C LEU A 300 14.68 -7.07 2.41
N ALA A 301 14.26 -8.32 2.17
CA ALA A 301 15.05 -9.27 1.39
C ALA A 301 15.20 -8.82 -0.08
N TYR A 302 14.14 -8.30 -0.71
CA TYR A 302 14.22 -7.74 -2.06
C TYR A 302 15.15 -6.52 -2.14
N ILE A 303 15.08 -5.60 -1.18
CA ILE A 303 16.00 -4.45 -1.10
C ILE A 303 17.45 -4.91 -1.04
N ARG A 304 17.78 -5.89 -0.20
CA ARG A 304 19.14 -6.40 -0.04
C ARG A 304 19.65 -7.07 -1.31
N ARG A 305 18.84 -7.92 -1.95
CA ARG A 305 19.20 -8.56 -3.22
C ARG A 305 19.54 -7.52 -4.28
N ARG A 306 18.77 -6.43 -4.33
CA ARG A 306 19.03 -5.32 -5.26
C ARG A 306 20.35 -4.62 -4.97
N HIS A 307 20.67 -4.31 -3.71
CA HIS A 307 21.93 -3.68 -3.33
C HIS A 307 23.12 -4.62 -3.57
N ALA A 308 22.99 -5.90 -3.31
CA ALA A 308 24.02 -6.89 -3.60
C ALA A 308 24.27 -7.03 -5.12
N GLY A 309 23.22 -7.02 -5.94
CA GLY A 309 23.34 -7.04 -7.40
C GLY A 309 23.90 -5.76 -8.00
N ALA A 310 23.73 -4.61 -7.32
CA ALA A 310 24.33 -3.34 -7.74
C ALA A 310 25.82 -3.21 -7.33
N ALA A 311 26.27 -4.01 -6.36
CA ALA A 311 27.67 -4.05 -5.91
C ALA A 311 28.57 -5.03 -6.70
N ASP A 312 28.02 -5.78 -7.67
CA ASP A 312 28.79 -6.66 -8.56
C ASP A 312 29.17 -5.89 -9.85
N PRO A 313 30.43 -5.40 -9.97
CA PRO A 313 30.87 -4.60 -11.11
C PRO A 313 31.02 -5.42 -12.41
N SER A 314 30.72 -6.74 -12.41
CA SER A 314 30.87 -7.62 -13.59
C SER A 314 29.62 -7.68 -14.49
N ARG A 315 28.50 -7.03 -14.13
CA ARG A 315 27.30 -6.92 -14.98
C ARG A 315 27.21 -5.56 -15.66
N THR A 316 27.93 -5.41 -16.75
CA THR A 316 27.65 -4.35 -17.75
C THR A 316 26.30 -4.66 -18.42
N PRO A 317 25.38 -3.70 -18.54
CA PRO A 317 24.18 -3.91 -19.33
C PRO A 317 24.54 -3.99 -20.81
N SER A 318 24.18 -5.10 -21.44
CA SER A 318 24.20 -5.27 -22.90
C SER A 318 22.95 -4.64 -23.52
#